data_6294ee4cdea1f1a4fb612d246a9f9d1e
#
_entry.id   6294ee4cdea1f1a4fb612d246a9f9d1e
#
_cell.length_a   1.000
_cell.length_b   1.000
_cell.length_c   1.000
_cell.angle_alpha   90.00
_cell.angle_beta   90.00
_cell.angle_gamma   90.00
#
_symmetry.space_group_name_H-M   'P 1'
#
loop_
_entity.id
_entity.type
_entity.pdbx_description
1 polymer ?
#
loop_
_entity_poly.entity_id
_entity_poly.type
_entity_poly.pdbx_seq_one_letter_code
_entity_poly.pdbx_strand_id
1 'polypeptide(L)'
;MCKRVLIVFVLPLLFMIGCKEASVVAQEENTELLEEFLIKKTELNLRYSHPPADRRLSFHNVDLPPERWKIEAKAKLKEILKISEIDSGEVEELRKIEFQGVAIHALLMKIDDNLTIPAYLLVPNPAGPQKSAVMAIHGHGSVEPTIGLVDDYHHCYALELAKDGHLVLAPELRGFSTLNDLADHMEINRLDYWIGRYSQFTLVTDGFLYGNSLIGETVEDLLRWEDWFAQNHNVKELDVVGISYGGDLAIVYPVFSHRTRKIFASGTMGSFTAIFERCYNAPAHCIPGILEWMDRSDIAGLNVPRPVVLHYGELDTPSPTNASASYNETVHGSLEELKEIYKAFGAEDEVQLIVTPGKHHEMDIPQLLKFFE
;
A
#
# COMPACT_ATOMS: atom_id res chain seq x y z
N MET A 1 -63.09 13.73 -37.36
CA MET A 1 -63.54 12.47 -36.72
C MET A 1 -62.54 11.38 -37.07
N CYS A 2 -61.58 11.14 -36.25
CA CYS A 2 -60.56 10.12 -36.45
C CYS A 2 -60.79 9.00 -35.46
N LYS A 3 -61.17 7.81 -35.96
CA LYS A 3 -61.39 6.60 -35.12
C LYS A 3 -60.04 6.02 -34.75
N ARG A 4 -59.69 6.01 -33.49
CA ARG A 4 -58.58 5.23 -32.92
C ARG A 4 -58.96 3.75 -32.87
N VAL A 5 -58.21 2.93 -33.57
CA VAL A 5 -58.30 1.48 -33.49
C VAL A 5 -57.37 1.06 -32.31
N LEU A 6 -57.94 0.47 -31.30
CA LEU A 6 -57.22 -0.12 -30.16
C LEU A 6 -56.82 -1.55 -30.55
N ILE A 7 -55.54 -1.76 -30.86
CA ILE A 7 -55.01 -3.11 -31.06
C ILE A 7 -54.58 -3.63 -29.69
N VAL A 8 -55.32 -4.59 -29.14
CA VAL A 8 -54.97 -5.32 -27.94
C VAL A 8 -54.00 -6.42 -28.35
N PHE A 9 -52.73 -6.28 -27.95
CA PHE A 9 -51.79 -7.36 -28.03
C PHE A 9 -52.04 -8.35 -26.88
N VAL A 10 -52.70 -9.46 -27.17
CA VAL A 10 -52.70 -10.67 -26.34
C VAL A 10 -51.55 -11.52 -26.84
N LEU A 11 -50.35 -11.43 -26.23
CA LEU A 11 -49.23 -12.31 -26.48
C LEU A 11 -49.11 -13.33 -25.32
N PRO A 12 -48.71 -14.55 -25.58
CA PRO A 12 -49.07 -15.71 -24.80
C PRO A 12 -48.24 -15.82 -23.54
N LEU A 13 -48.91 -15.83 -22.42
CA LEU A 13 -48.35 -16.16 -21.07
C LEU A 13 -47.90 -17.62 -20.96
N LEU A 14 -48.11 -18.44 -21.99
CA LEU A 14 -47.83 -19.88 -22.00
C LEU A 14 -46.37 -20.25 -22.29
N PHE A 15 -45.54 -19.30 -22.80
CA PHE A 15 -44.12 -19.61 -23.09
C PHE A 15 -43.16 -19.37 -21.91
N MET A 16 -43.62 -18.69 -20.86
CA MET A 16 -42.77 -18.39 -19.71
C MET A 16 -42.79 -19.48 -18.60
N ILE A 17 -43.77 -20.36 -18.60
CA ILE A 17 -43.84 -21.45 -17.62
C ILE A 17 -42.91 -22.61 -18.00
N GLY A 18 -42.82 -22.96 -19.27
CA GLY A 18 -41.96 -24.03 -19.75
C GLY A 18 -40.45 -23.71 -19.66
N CYS A 19 -40.08 -22.41 -19.78
CA CYS A 19 -38.68 -22.01 -19.62
C CYS A 19 -38.20 -21.98 -18.15
N LYS A 20 -39.09 -21.75 -17.19
CA LYS A 20 -38.75 -21.81 -15.76
C LYS A 20 -38.55 -23.22 -15.24
N GLU A 21 -39.37 -24.18 -15.64
CA GLU A 21 -39.20 -25.58 -15.23
C GLU A 21 -37.94 -26.22 -15.87
N ALA A 22 -37.70 -25.96 -17.16
CA ALA A 22 -36.47 -26.41 -17.82
C ALA A 22 -35.21 -25.78 -17.23
N SER A 23 -35.25 -24.53 -16.75
CA SER A 23 -34.13 -23.86 -16.11
C SER A 23 -33.86 -24.38 -14.69
N VAL A 24 -34.88 -24.80 -13.95
CA VAL A 24 -34.72 -25.36 -12.61
C VAL A 24 -34.17 -26.78 -12.65
N VAL A 25 -34.67 -27.64 -13.56
CA VAL A 25 -34.16 -29.01 -13.75
C VAL A 25 -32.74 -28.98 -14.27
N ALA A 26 -32.40 -28.11 -15.22
CA ALA A 26 -31.01 -27.94 -15.70
C ALA A 26 -30.08 -27.36 -14.62
N GLN A 27 -30.59 -26.63 -13.66
CA GLN A 27 -29.84 -26.12 -12.52
C GLN A 27 -29.58 -27.23 -11.46
N GLU A 28 -30.53 -28.12 -11.21
CA GLU A 28 -30.35 -29.27 -10.30
C GLU A 28 -29.39 -30.32 -10.88
N GLU A 29 -29.49 -30.68 -12.16
CA GLU A 29 -28.57 -31.62 -12.83
C GLU A 29 -27.14 -31.07 -12.92
N ASN A 30 -26.95 -29.74 -13.07
CA ASN A 30 -25.64 -29.10 -13.05
C ASN A 30 -25.02 -29.02 -11.65
N THR A 31 -25.82 -29.08 -10.59
CA THR A 31 -25.31 -29.00 -9.22
C THR A 31 -24.54 -30.26 -8.82
N GLU A 32 -25.03 -31.46 -9.20
CA GLU A 32 -24.31 -32.72 -8.98
C GLU A 32 -22.99 -32.81 -9.75
N LEU A 33 -22.93 -32.27 -10.98
CA LEU A 33 -21.70 -32.21 -11.76
C LEU A 33 -20.67 -31.25 -11.16
N LEU A 34 -21.11 -30.15 -10.56
CA LEU A 34 -20.26 -29.18 -9.90
C LEU A 34 -19.69 -29.69 -8.57
N GLU A 35 -20.40 -30.55 -7.84
CA GLU A 35 -19.91 -31.13 -6.59
C GLU A 35 -18.67 -32.00 -6.79
N GLU A 36 -18.58 -32.76 -7.89
CA GLU A 36 -17.38 -33.53 -8.23
C GLU A 36 -16.16 -32.64 -8.53
N PHE A 37 -16.37 -31.42 -9.03
CA PHE A 37 -15.29 -30.46 -9.29
C PHE A 37 -14.90 -29.65 -8.05
N LEU A 38 -15.81 -29.46 -7.08
CA LEU A 38 -15.55 -28.72 -5.85
C LEU A 38 -14.45 -29.36 -4.99
N ILE A 39 -14.38 -30.69 -4.96
CA ILE A 39 -13.34 -31.44 -4.23
C ILE A 39 -11.95 -31.13 -4.80
N LYS A 40 -11.83 -31.05 -6.14
CA LYS A 40 -10.56 -30.74 -6.81
C LYS A 40 -10.16 -29.28 -6.72
N LYS A 41 -11.13 -28.37 -6.54
CA LYS A 41 -10.85 -26.95 -6.32
C LYS A 41 -10.13 -26.71 -4.98
N THR A 42 -10.45 -27.51 -3.96
CA THR A 42 -9.75 -27.47 -2.67
C THR A 42 -8.27 -27.78 -2.81
N GLU A 43 -7.90 -28.78 -3.63
CA GLU A 43 -6.50 -29.11 -3.91
C GLU A 43 -5.76 -27.98 -4.65
N LEU A 44 -6.43 -27.28 -5.56
CA LEU A 44 -5.84 -26.14 -6.26
C LEU A 44 -5.56 -24.97 -5.31
N ASN A 45 -6.46 -24.70 -4.37
CA ASN A 45 -6.25 -23.66 -3.37
C ASN A 45 -5.10 -24.01 -2.42
N LEU A 46 -4.99 -25.27 -1.99
CA LEU A 46 -3.90 -25.76 -1.14
C LEU A 46 -2.51 -25.52 -1.75
N ARG A 47 -2.39 -25.57 -3.08
CA ARG A 47 -1.12 -25.30 -3.77
C ARG A 47 -0.58 -23.88 -3.49
N TYR A 48 -1.45 -22.89 -3.32
CA TYR A 48 -1.06 -21.51 -3.06
C TYR A 48 -1.08 -21.15 -1.57
N SER A 49 -1.76 -21.93 -0.70
CA SER A 49 -1.75 -21.73 0.75
C SER A 49 -0.48 -22.25 1.44
N HIS A 50 0.35 -23.01 0.73
CA HIS A 50 1.62 -23.50 1.24
C HIS A 50 2.76 -22.82 0.46
N PRO A 51 3.32 -21.72 0.99
CA PRO A 51 4.48 -21.08 0.38
C PRO A 51 5.64 -22.08 0.34
N PRO A 52 6.57 -21.92 -0.62
CA PRO A 52 7.80 -22.70 -0.62
C PRO A 52 8.48 -22.60 0.75
N ALA A 53 8.75 -23.74 1.40
CA ALA A 53 9.50 -23.75 2.66
C ALA A 53 10.92 -23.18 2.47
N ASP A 54 11.41 -23.18 1.23
CA ASP A 54 12.77 -22.84 0.85
C ASP A 54 12.83 -21.44 0.19
N ARG A 55 12.47 -20.40 0.93
CA ARG A 55 12.75 -19.01 0.50
C ARG A 55 14.28 -18.83 0.45
N ARG A 56 14.82 -18.64 -0.75
CA ARG A 56 16.26 -18.77 -1.06
C ARG A 56 17.13 -17.70 -0.40
N LEU A 57 16.58 -16.59 0.04
CA LEU A 57 17.25 -15.48 0.73
C LEU A 57 16.52 -15.09 2.02
N SER A 58 15.61 -15.94 2.55
CA SER A 58 15.16 -15.74 3.92
C SER A 58 16.34 -15.87 4.88
N PHE A 59 16.47 -14.94 5.80
CA PHE A 59 17.56 -14.90 6.78
C PHE A 59 17.71 -16.21 7.54
N HIS A 60 16.58 -16.86 7.85
CA HIS A 60 16.55 -18.11 8.61
C HIS A 60 16.90 -19.35 7.78
N ASN A 61 16.83 -19.26 6.45
CA ASN A 61 17.05 -20.42 5.55
C ASN A 61 18.46 -20.46 4.96
N VAL A 62 19.22 -19.38 5.06
CA VAL A 62 20.54 -19.27 4.45
C VAL A 62 21.66 -19.28 5.50
N ASP A 63 22.72 -20.00 5.21
CA ASP A 63 23.96 -19.99 6.01
C ASP A 63 24.91 -18.91 5.45
N LEU A 64 24.54 -17.64 5.65
CA LEU A 64 25.33 -16.49 5.25
C LEU A 64 25.65 -15.60 6.46
N PRO A 65 26.84 -15.00 6.52
CA PRO A 65 27.10 -13.93 7.47
C PRO A 65 26.08 -12.79 7.32
N PRO A 66 25.57 -12.19 8.41
CA PRO A 66 24.50 -11.18 8.36
C PRO A 66 24.73 -10.05 7.35
N GLU A 67 25.90 -9.48 7.30
CA GLU A 67 26.26 -8.40 6.37
C GLU A 67 26.18 -8.87 4.90
N ARG A 68 26.60 -10.10 4.64
CA ARG A 68 26.56 -10.67 3.30
C ARG A 68 25.11 -10.97 2.88
N TRP A 69 24.31 -11.53 3.78
CA TRP A 69 22.89 -11.71 3.58
C TRP A 69 22.21 -10.39 3.20
N LYS A 70 22.45 -9.34 3.98
CA LYS A 70 21.86 -8.01 3.73
C LYS A 70 22.18 -7.48 2.34
N ILE A 71 23.43 -7.65 1.89
CA ILE A 71 23.85 -7.22 0.56
C ILE A 71 23.14 -8.03 -0.54
N GLU A 72 23.12 -9.36 -0.41
CA GLU A 72 22.54 -10.25 -1.42
C GLU A 72 21.00 -10.10 -1.48
N ALA A 73 20.34 -10.05 -0.32
CA ALA A 73 18.89 -9.87 -0.22
C ALA A 73 18.44 -8.49 -0.75
N LYS A 74 19.16 -7.41 -0.40
CA LYS A 74 18.90 -6.08 -0.96
C LYS A 74 19.10 -6.05 -2.47
N ALA A 75 20.14 -6.66 -3.00
CA ALA A 75 20.38 -6.73 -4.44
C ALA A 75 19.27 -7.48 -5.16
N LYS A 76 18.81 -8.60 -4.60
CA LYS A 76 17.69 -9.38 -5.14
C LYS A 76 16.38 -8.60 -5.08
N LEU A 77 16.09 -7.93 -3.98
CA LEU A 77 14.89 -7.08 -3.87
C LEU A 77 14.92 -5.94 -4.90
N LYS A 78 16.09 -5.31 -5.10
CA LYS A 78 16.30 -4.30 -6.15
C LYS A 78 15.99 -4.85 -7.55
N GLU A 79 16.46 -6.06 -7.85
CA GLU A 79 16.21 -6.75 -9.12
C GLU A 79 14.72 -7.05 -9.33
N ILE A 80 14.04 -7.60 -8.30
CA ILE A 80 12.61 -7.95 -8.36
C ILE A 80 11.73 -6.71 -8.55
N LEU A 81 12.02 -5.65 -7.80
CA LEU A 81 11.30 -4.38 -7.88
C LEU A 81 11.72 -3.52 -9.09
N LYS A 82 12.78 -3.92 -9.79
CA LYS A 82 13.37 -3.18 -10.91
C LYS A 82 13.75 -1.72 -10.59
N ILE A 83 14.21 -1.46 -9.38
CA ILE A 83 14.62 -0.12 -8.96
C ILE A 83 15.82 0.34 -9.82
N SER A 84 15.62 1.39 -10.58
CA SER A 84 16.65 2.00 -11.43
C SER A 84 17.51 3.02 -10.68
N GLU A 85 18.46 3.65 -11.37
CA GLU A 85 19.07 4.90 -10.91
C GLU A 85 18.05 6.01 -11.09
N ILE A 86 17.95 6.89 -10.09
CA ILE A 86 16.85 7.84 -9.97
C ILE A 86 17.42 9.26 -9.95
N ASP A 87 16.91 10.09 -10.86
CA ASP A 87 17.06 11.52 -10.81
C ASP A 87 15.72 12.16 -10.44
N SER A 88 15.73 13.22 -9.62
CA SER A 88 14.55 14.05 -9.40
C SER A 88 14.19 14.79 -10.70
N GLY A 89 12.89 14.85 -10.98
CA GLY A 89 12.34 15.62 -12.10
C GLY A 89 12.26 17.13 -11.79
N GLU A 90 11.81 17.91 -12.78
CA GLU A 90 11.45 19.31 -12.57
C GLU A 90 10.18 19.39 -11.72
N VAL A 91 10.19 20.23 -10.69
CA VAL A 91 9.05 20.42 -9.78
C VAL A 91 8.46 21.82 -9.94
N GLU A 92 7.14 21.85 -10.17
CA GLU A 92 6.33 23.06 -10.20
C GLU A 92 5.50 23.17 -8.91
N GLU A 93 5.46 24.35 -8.28
CA GLU A 93 4.48 24.65 -7.24
C GLU A 93 3.20 25.16 -7.89
N LEU A 94 2.13 24.37 -7.79
CA LEU A 94 0.84 24.69 -8.38
C LEU A 94 0.05 25.68 -7.50
N ARG A 95 0.14 25.50 -6.17
CA ARG A 95 -0.64 26.28 -5.20
C ARG A 95 -0.05 26.18 -3.81
N LYS A 96 -0.22 27.29 -3.06
CA LYS A 96 0.03 27.34 -1.61
C LYS A 96 -1.25 27.75 -0.88
N ILE A 97 -1.55 27.09 0.23
CA ILE A 97 -2.63 27.46 1.15
C ILE A 97 -2.08 27.51 2.59
N GLU A 98 -2.71 28.32 3.43
CA GLU A 98 -2.48 28.33 4.88
C GLU A 98 -3.64 27.60 5.56
N PHE A 99 -3.35 26.53 6.28
CA PHE A 99 -4.36 25.71 6.93
C PHE A 99 -3.93 25.29 8.33
N GLN A 100 -4.71 25.66 9.34
CA GLN A 100 -4.49 25.32 10.76
C GLN A 100 -3.05 25.61 11.27
N GLY A 101 -2.43 26.69 10.83
CA GLY A 101 -1.07 27.07 11.24
C GLY A 101 0.04 26.35 10.47
N VAL A 102 -0.29 25.71 9.36
CA VAL A 102 0.65 25.03 8.45
C VAL A 102 0.49 25.58 7.05
N ALA A 103 1.59 25.89 6.38
CA ALA A 103 1.59 26.18 4.96
C ALA A 103 1.65 24.88 4.16
N ILE A 104 0.65 24.63 3.32
CA ILE A 104 0.57 23.44 2.47
C ILE A 104 0.83 23.89 1.03
N HIS A 105 1.90 23.33 0.43
CA HIS A 105 2.31 23.59 -0.94
C HIS A 105 1.95 22.37 -1.80
N ALA A 106 1.09 22.56 -2.79
CA ALA A 106 0.80 21.53 -3.79
C ALA A 106 1.87 21.56 -4.88
N LEU A 107 2.58 20.45 -5.03
CA LEU A 107 3.72 20.29 -5.91
C LEU A 107 3.43 19.25 -6.99
N LEU A 108 3.98 19.45 -8.18
CA LEU A 108 3.91 18.52 -9.29
C LEU A 108 5.31 18.28 -9.84
N MET A 109 5.79 17.04 -9.77
CA MET A 109 7.08 16.66 -10.35
C MET A 109 6.87 16.06 -11.74
N LYS A 110 7.49 16.64 -12.75
CA LYS A 110 7.52 16.08 -14.10
C LYS A 110 8.67 15.07 -14.20
N ILE A 111 8.34 13.81 -14.43
CA ILE A 111 9.32 12.72 -14.62
C ILE A 111 9.72 12.63 -16.09
N ASP A 112 8.72 12.59 -16.97
CA ASP A 112 8.91 12.59 -18.44
C ASP A 112 7.71 13.26 -19.14
N ASP A 113 7.59 13.11 -20.43
CA ASP A 113 6.50 13.73 -21.19
C ASP A 113 5.12 13.09 -20.95
N ASN A 114 5.07 11.92 -20.30
CA ASN A 114 3.84 11.15 -20.07
C ASN A 114 3.52 10.97 -18.59
N LEU A 115 4.46 11.29 -17.67
CA LEU A 115 4.29 11.04 -16.25
C LEU A 115 4.64 12.26 -15.43
N THR A 116 3.67 12.68 -14.64
CA THR A 116 3.84 13.63 -13.54
C THR A 116 3.35 13.00 -12.25
N ILE A 117 4.03 13.29 -11.14
CA ILE A 117 3.66 12.78 -9.82
C ILE A 117 3.44 13.95 -8.85
N PRO A 118 2.28 14.01 -8.17
CA PRO A 118 1.99 15.07 -7.22
C PRO A 118 2.52 14.75 -5.83
N ALA A 119 2.76 15.81 -5.05
CA ALA A 119 3.01 15.72 -3.60
C ALA A 119 2.57 17.01 -2.90
N TYR A 120 2.45 16.92 -1.58
CA TYR A 120 2.20 18.07 -0.74
C TYR A 120 3.35 18.26 0.25
N LEU A 121 3.89 19.49 0.28
CA LEU A 121 4.87 19.89 1.28
C LEU A 121 4.16 20.69 2.36
N LEU A 122 4.25 20.23 3.60
CA LEU A 122 3.67 20.87 4.76
C LEU A 122 4.78 21.53 5.58
N VAL A 123 4.71 22.84 5.69
CA VAL A 123 5.71 23.68 6.39
C VAL A 123 5.08 24.29 7.62
N PRO A 124 5.64 24.08 8.83
CA PRO A 124 5.16 24.72 10.06
C PRO A 124 5.14 26.25 9.93
N ASN A 125 4.10 26.92 10.42
CA ASN A 125 4.00 28.38 10.47
C ASN A 125 3.66 28.86 11.90
N PRO A 126 4.44 29.74 12.56
CA PRO A 126 5.66 30.34 12.02
C PRO A 126 6.79 29.33 11.86
N ALA A 127 7.60 29.54 10.83
CA ALA A 127 8.77 28.71 10.59
C ALA A 127 9.76 28.87 11.77
N GLY A 128 9.72 27.89 12.66
CA GLY A 128 10.65 27.73 13.77
C GLY A 128 11.80 26.77 13.40
N PRO A 129 12.68 26.45 14.37
CA PRO A 129 13.61 25.34 14.19
C PRO A 129 12.82 24.08 13.90
N GLN A 130 13.06 23.46 12.76
CA GLN A 130 12.42 22.21 12.37
C GLN A 130 12.93 21.06 13.25
N LYS A 131 12.03 20.22 13.76
CA LYS A 131 12.38 19.05 14.55
C LYS A 131 13.08 17.99 13.67
N SER A 132 12.41 17.55 12.61
CA SER A 132 12.97 16.66 11.59
C SER A 132 12.23 16.84 10.27
N ALA A 133 12.75 16.23 9.20
CA ALA A 133 12.02 16.05 7.95
C ALA A 133 11.33 14.69 7.98
N VAL A 134 10.11 14.62 7.42
CA VAL A 134 9.30 13.40 7.41
C VAL A 134 8.75 13.13 6.02
N MET A 135 8.87 11.89 5.54
CA MET A 135 8.14 11.35 4.40
C MET A 135 6.87 10.68 4.93
N ALA A 136 5.70 11.25 4.62
CA ALA A 136 4.40 10.77 5.08
C ALA A 136 3.67 10.05 3.93
N ILE A 137 3.52 8.72 4.02
CA ILE A 137 3.06 7.87 2.94
C ILE A 137 1.63 7.38 3.24
N HIS A 138 0.65 7.90 2.50
CA HIS A 138 -0.76 7.55 2.73
C HIS A 138 -1.09 6.09 2.39
N GLY A 139 -2.21 5.59 2.93
CA GLY A 139 -2.76 4.28 2.64
C GLY A 139 -3.63 4.25 1.39
N HIS A 140 -4.56 3.28 1.33
CA HIS A 140 -5.58 3.23 0.29
C HIS A 140 -6.49 4.47 0.38
N GLY A 141 -6.80 5.06 -0.75
CA GLY A 141 -7.53 6.31 -0.86
C GLY A 141 -6.63 7.47 -1.23
N SER A 142 -7.09 8.72 -1.04
CA SER A 142 -6.33 9.90 -1.40
C SER A 142 -5.33 10.33 -0.33
N VAL A 143 -4.39 11.19 -0.71
CA VAL A 143 -3.50 11.87 0.23
C VAL A 143 -4.24 12.91 1.10
N GLU A 144 -5.41 13.39 0.67
CA GLU A 144 -6.19 14.45 1.31
C GLU A 144 -6.47 14.21 2.81
N PRO A 145 -6.87 12.99 3.26
CA PRO A 145 -6.99 12.71 4.69
C PRO A 145 -5.67 12.77 5.45
N THR A 146 -4.58 12.44 4.81
CA THR A 146 -3.24 12.49 5.42
C THR A 146 -2.81 13.90 5.71
N ILE A 147 -3.13 14.86 4.82
CA ILE A 147 -2.78 16.27 4.93
C ILE A 147 -3.88 17.12 5.61
N GLY A 148 -4.96 16.50 6.06
CA GLY A 148 -6.00 17.14 6.89
C GLY A 148 -7.11 17.86 6.15
N LEU A 149 -7.27 17.63 4.83
CA LEU A 149 -8.37 18.24 4.04
C LEU A 149 -9.68 17.47 4.18
N VAL A 150 -9.60 16.19 4.50
CA VAL A 150 -10.75 15.28 4.74
C VAL A 150 -10.42 14.44 5.99
N ASP A 151 -11.42 13.96 6.71
CA ASP A 151 -11.23 13.09 7.87
C ASP A 151 -11.51 11.63 7.51
N ASP A 152 -10.56 10.73 7.84
CA ASP A 152 -10.73 9.28 7.77
C ASP A 152 -9.74 8.57 8.71
N TYR A 153 -9.43 7.29 8.45
CA TYR A 153 -8.52 6.47 9.26
C TYR A 153 -7.05 6.96 9.28
N HIS A 154 -6.66 7.90 8.43
CA HIS A 154 -5.34 8.53 8.46
C HIS A 154 -5.20 9.55 9.62
N HIS A 155 -6.32 10.12 10.10
CA HIS A 155 -6.33 11.10 11.19
C HIS A 155 -5.36 12.27 10.97
N CYS A 156 -5.25 12.73 9.73
CA CYS A 156 -4.47 13.92 9.36
C CYS A 156 -2.99 13.88 9.81
N TYR A 157 -2.39 12.70 9.88
CA TYR A 157 -1.09 12.53 10.55
C TYR A 157 0.05 13.38 9.98
N ALA A 158 0.06 13.70 8.68
CA ALA A 158 1.05 14.63 8.11
C ALA A 158 0.83 16.05 8.60
N LEU A 159 -0.43 16.49 8.71
CA LEU A 159 -0.76 17.79 9.28
C LEU A 159 -0.39 17.86 10.76
N GLU A 160 -0.67 16.83 11.54
CA GLU A 160 -0.34 16.80 12.98
C GLU A 160 1.17 16.79 13.21
N LEU A 161 1.94 16.07 12.39
CA LEU A 161 3.41 16.16 12.40
C LEU A 161 3.90 17.56 12.05
N ALA A 162 3.31 18.22 11.05
CA ALA A 162 3.68 19.59 10.71
C ALA A 162 3.34 20.57 11.82
N LYS A 163 2.20 20.43 12.48
CA LYS A 163 1.85 21.24 13.68
C LYS A 163 2.83 21.03 14.83
N ASP A 164 3.34 19.80 14.97
CA ASP A 164 4.37 19.45 15.97
C ASP A 164 5.78 19.98 15.62
N GLY A 165 5.95 20.61 14.46
CA GLY A 165 7.18 21.28 14.03
C GLY A 165 8.06 20.48 13.07
N HIS A 166 7.55 19.42 12.49
CA HIS A 166 8.25 18.65 11.44
C HIS A 166 8.02 19.26 10.06
N LEU A 167 9.02 19.22 9.20
CA LEU A 167 8.86 19.50 7.76
C LEU A 167 8.40 18.22 7.08
N VAL A 168 7.18 18.21 6.54
CA VAL A 168 6.55 16.98 6.06
C VAL A 168 6.36 17.00 4.55
N LEU A 169 6.79 15.97 3.85
CA LEU A 169 6.47 15.71 2.45
C LEU A 169 5.52 14.53 2.36
N ALA A 170 4.37 14.74 1.73
CA ALA A 170 3.32 13.74 1.53
C ALA A 170 3.07 13.52 0.03
N PRO A 171 3.75 12.56 -0.61
CA PRO A 171 3.50 12.21 -1.99
C PRO A 171 2.14 11.55 -2.20
N GLU A 172 1.51 11.82 -3.35
CA GLU A 172 0.37 11.07 -3.85
C GLU A 172 0.84 9.77 -4.50
N LEU A 173 0.22 8.65 -4.15
CA LEU A 173 0.63 7.35 -4.64
C LEU A 173 -0.06 6.98 -5.97
N ARG A 174 0.65 6.34 -6.87
CA ARG A 174 0.09 5.82 -8.12
C ARG A 174 -1.04 4.82 -7.85
N GLY A 175 -2.11 4.92 -8.63
CA GLY A 175 -3.26 4.02 -8.53
C GLY A 175 -4.25 4.37 -7.44
N PHE A 176 -4.04 5.51 -6.77
CA PHE A 176 -4.91 6.04 -5.73
C PHE A 176 -5.28 7.50 -6.07
N SER A 177 -6.41 7.94 -5.63
CA SER A 177 -7.10 9.23 -5.67
C SER A 177 -6.90 10.18 -6.86
N THR A 178 -5.87 11.06 -6.87
CA THR A 178 -5.85 12.21 -7.78
C THR A 178 -5.86 11.80 -9.25
N LEU A 179 -5.20 10.70 -9.59
CA LEU A 179 -5.28 10.13 -10.94
C LEU A 179 -6.63 9.45 -11.20
N ASN A 180 -7.34 8.98 -10.15
CA ASN A 180 -8.71 8.48 -10.28
C ASN A 180 -9.73 9.63 -10.37
N ASP A 181 -9.52 10.74 -9.66
CA ASP A 181 -10.40 11.91 -9.69
C ASP A 181 -10.32 12.64 -11.04
N LEU A 182 -9.20 12.55 -11.74
CA LEU A 182 -9.13 12.95 -13.16
C LEU A 182 -10.10 12.15 -14.04
N ALA A 183 -10.42 10.91 -13.68
CA ALA A 183 -11.46 10.13 -14.34
C ALA A 183 -12.87 10.70 -14.10
N ASP A 184 -13.17 11.23 -12.91
CA ASP A 184 -14.44 11.91 -12.62
C ASP A 184 -14.61 13.20 -13.45
N HIS A 185 -13.53 13.96 -13.66
CA HIS A 185 -13.53 15.13 -14.54
C HIS A 185 -13.69 14.79 -16.03
N MET A 186 -13.42 13.55 -16.40
CA MET A 186 -13.58 13.06 -17.78
C MET A 186 -14.92 12.31 -18.00
N GLU A 187 -15.89 12.46 -17.12
CA GLU A 187 -17.21 11.78 -17.15
C GLU A 187 -17.12 10.24 -17.18
N ILE A 188 -16.02 9.66 -16.68
CA ILE A 188 -15.85 8.22 -16.59
C ILE A 188 -16.58 7.73 -15.33
N ASN A 189 -17.43 6.75 -15.50
CA ASN A 189 -18.41 6.26 -14.53
C ASN A 189 -17.74 5.75 -13.23
N ARG A 190 -18.28 6.04 -12.03
CA ARG A 190 -17.76 5.65 -10.71
C ARG A 190 -17.47 4.14 -10.49
N LEU A 191 -17.97 3.26 -11.32
CA LEU A 191 -17.53 1.86 -11.39
C LEU A 191 -16.02 1.74 -11.69
N ASP A 192 -15.43 2.79 -12.25
CA ASP A 192 -14.03 2.85 -12.65
C ASP A 192 -13.07 3.10 -11.47
N TYR A 193 -13.56 3.47 -10.27
CA TYR A 193 -12.69 3.62 -9.10
C TYR A 193 -11.87 2.34 -8.81
N TRP A 194 -12.50 1.16 -8.97
CA TRP A 194 -11.85 -0.13 -8.76
C TRP A 194 -11.20 -0.71 -10.02
N ILE A 195 -11.72 -0.38 -11.20
CA ILE A 195 -11.34 -0.97 -12.49
C ILE A 195 -10.99 0.07 -13.55
N GLY A 196 -10.99 1.36 -13.21
CA GLY A 196 -10.65 2.46 -14.10
C GLY A 196 -9.19 2.43 -14.56
N ARG A 197 -8.90 3.15 -15.63
CA ARG A 197 -7.59 3.16 -16.31
C ARG A 197 -6.41 3.48 -15.39
N TYR A 198 -6.64 4.23 -14.33
CA TYR A 198 -5.60 4.67 -13.39
C TYR A 198 -5.71 3.99 -12.02
N SER A 199 -6.61 3.03 -11.86
CA SER A 199 -6.74 2.29 -10.60
C SER A 199 -5.54 1.38 -10.37
N GLN A 200 -5.31 1.02 -9.09
CA GLN A 200 -4.28 0.05 -8.73
C GLN A 200 -4.43 -1.29 -9.49
N PHE A 201 -5.65 -1.73 -9.77
CA PHE A 201 -5.90 -2.99 -10.48
C PHE A 201 -5.38 -2.92 -11.92
N THR A 202 -5.69 -1.85 -12.63
CA THR A 202 -5.22 -1.64 -14.01
C THR A 202 -3.72 -1.43 -14.04
N LEU A 203 -3.17 -0.56 -13.20
CA LEU A 203 -1.73 -0.29 -13.17
C LEU A 203 -0.91 -1.52 -12.82
N VAL A 204 -1.38 -2.36 -11.88
CA VAL A 204 -0.69 -3.62 -11.55
C VAL A 204 -0.71 -4.59 -12.71
N THR A 205 -1.88 -4.77 -13.38
CA THR A 205 -1.97 -5.71 -14.52
C THR A 205 -1.18 -5.23 -15.72
N ASP A 206 -1.20 -3.94 -16.02
CA ASP A 206 -0.39 -3.36 -17.08
C ASP A 206 1.11 -3.47 -16.76
N GLY A 207 1.50 -3.17 -15.52
CA GLY A 207 2.87 -3.33 -15.04
C GLY A 207 3.38 -4.77 -15.22
N PHE A 208 2.57 -5.77 -14.92
CA PHE A 208 2.96 -7.18 -15.10
C PHE A 208 3.29 -7.54 -16.55
N LEU A 209 2.65 -6.92 -17.54
CA LEU A 209 2.97 -7.14 -18.96
C LEU A 209 4.38 -6.64 -19.31
N TYR A 210 4.88 -5.65 -18.58
CA TYR A 210 6.27 -5.15 -18.70
C TYR A 210 7.21 -5.79 -17.67
N GLY A 211 6.68 -6.69 -16.81
CA GLY A 211 7.42 -7.30 -15.71
C GLY A 211 7.75 -6.32 -14.58
N ASN A 212 6.99 -5.23 -14.45
CA ASN A 212 7.08 -4.26 -13.36
C ASN A 212 6.10 -4.63 -12.24
N SER A 213 6.28 -4.00 -11.08
CA SER A 213 5.31 -4.03 -9.99
C SER A 213 4.92 -2.60 -9.61
N LEU A 214 3.66 -2.37 -9.27
CA LEU A 214 3.21 -1.05 -8.83
C LEU A 214 3.99 -0.57 -7.60
N ILE A 215 4.28 -1.48 -6.66
CA ILE A 215 5.08 -1.14 -5.48
C ILE A 215 6.50 -0.71 -5.85
N GLY A 216 7.13 -1.35 -6.85
CA GLY A 216 8.46 -0.97 -7.35
C GLY A 216 8.46 0.43 -7.96
N GLU A 217 7.50 0.71 -8.84
CA GLU A 217 7.34 2.03 -9.46
C GLU A 217 7.03 3.13 -8.42
N THR A 218 6.22 2.80 -7.40
CA THR A 218 5.93 3.74 -6.31
C THR A 218 7.15 4.00 -5.43
N VAL A 219 7.99 2.99 -5.18
CA VAL A 219 9.26 3.17 -4.48
C VAL A 219 10.19 4.12 -5.25
N GLU A 220 10.24 4.00 -6.58
CA GLU A 220 11.02 4.96 -7.40
C GLU A 220 10.48 6.39 -7.28
N ASP A 221 9.16 6.58 -7.27
CA ASP A 221 8.55 7.90 -7.08
C ASP A 221 8.92 8.50 -5.70
N LEU A 222 8.88 7.69 -4.65
CA LEU A 222 9.27 8.12 -3.30
C LEU A 222 10.75 8.51 -3.23
N LEU A 223 11.63 7.77 -3.91
CA LEU A 223 13.05 8.10 -3.98
C LEU A 223 13.30 9.39 -4.76
N ARG A 224 12.54 9.67 -5.84
CA ARG A 224 12.58 10.94 -6.58
C ARG A 224 12.16 12.12 -5.70
N TRP A 225 11.08 11.95 -4.96
CA TRP A 225 10.62 12.95 -3.99
C TRP A 225 11.60 13.14 -2.84
N GLU A 226 12.25 12.08 -2.34
CA GLU A 226 13.33 12.19 -1.36
C GLU A 226 14.49 13.01 -1.87
N ASP A 227 14.94 12.75 -3.10
CA ASP A 227 16.05 13.47 -3.69
C ASP A 227 15.73 14.96 -3.88
N TRP A 228 14.54 15.29 -4.42
CA TRP A 228 14.07 16.66 -4.49
C TRP A 228 14.00 17.33 -3.11
N PHE A 229 13.46 16.65 -2.12
CA PHE A 229 13.30 17.14 -0.76
C PHE A 229 14.66 17.47 -0.13
N ALA A 230 15.63 16.59 -0.33
CA ALA A 230 17.00 16.79 0.14
C ALA A 230 17.68 18.01 -0.51
N GLN A 231 17.56 18.15 -1.83
CA GLN A 231 18.20 19.23 -2.57
C GLN A 231 17.56 20.61 -2.27
N ASN A 232 16.23 20.68 -2.19
CA ASN A 232 15.52 21.96 -2.09
C ASN A 232 15.32 22.44 -0.65
N HIS A 233 15.36 21.55 0.33
CA HIS A 233 15.15 21.87 1.75
C HIS A 233 16.32 21.51 2.65
N ASN A 234 17.48 21.17 2.05
CA ASN A 234 18.71 20.78 2.77
C ASN A 234 18.49 19.63 3.78
N VAL A 235 17.61 18.68 3.42
CA VAL A 235 17.30 17.52 4.24
C VAL A 235 18.42 16.49 4.12
N LYS A 236 19.15 16.25 5.20
CA LYS A 236 20.21 15.26 5.26
C LYS A 236 19.71 13.89 5.67
N GLU A 237 18.78 13.87 6.61
CA GLU A 237 18.11 12.69 7.15
C GLU A 237 16.62 12.96 7.27
N LEU A 238 15.81 11.92 7.12
CA LEU A 238 14.37 12.01 7.26
C LEU A 238 13.79 10.78 7.99
N ASP A 239 12.66 10.98 8.62
CA ASP A 239 11.86 9.93 9.20
C ASP A 239 10.78 9.49 8.20
N VAL A 240 10.34 8.24 8.30
CA VAL A 240 9.34 7.68 7.38
C VAL A 240 8.15 7.18 8.19
N VAL A 241 6.96 7.56 7.76
CA VAL A 241 5.71 7.06 8.32
C VAL A 241 4.74 6.67 7.22
N GLY A 242 4.01 5.57 7.43
CA GLY A 242 2.94 5.17 6.53
C GLY A 242 1.92 4.26 7.21
N ILE A 243 0.71 4.22 6.64
CA ILE A 243 -0.38 3.35 7.12
C ILE A 243 -0.94 2.51 5.98
N SER A 244 -1.36 1.28 6.28
CA SER A 244 -1.98 0.38 5.29
C SER A 244 -1.00 0.12 4.13
N TYR A 245 -1.37 0.40 2.90
CA TYR A 245 -0.45 0.33 1.76
C TYR A 245 0.77 1.26 1.95
N GLY A 246 0.56 2.46 2.51
CA GLY A 246 1.66 3.34 2.90
C GLY A 246 2.58 2.74 3.96
N GLY A 247 2.06 1.87 4.82
CA GLY A 247 2.85 1.10 5.79
C GLY A 247 3.76 0.07 5.11
N ASP A 248 3.31 -0.60 4.04
CA ASP A 248 4.17 -1.47 3.23
C ASP A 248 5.30 -0.69 2.58
N LEU A 249 4.96 0.46 2.00
CA LEU A 249 5.95 1.35 1.40
C LEU A 249 6.92 1.91 2.44
N ALA A 250 6.46 2.20 3.66
CA ALA A 250 7.32 2.63 4.75
C ALA A 250 8.34 1.57 5.18
N ILE A 251 8.12 0.30 4.84
CA ILE A 251 9.08 -0.79 5.07
C ILE A 251 9.98 -1.01 3.85
N VAL A 252 9.43 -0.94 2.63
CA VAL A 252 10.17 -1.28 1.40
C VAL A 252 11.02 -0.13 0.90
N TYR A 253 10.48 1.10 0.82
CA TYR A 253 11.18 2.27 0.33
C TYR A 253 12.49 2.57 1.08
N PRO A 254 12.53 2.54 2.43
CA PRO A 254 13.74 2.85 3.18
C PRO A 254 14.92 1.89 2.92
N VAL A 255 14.67 0.68 2.44
CA VAL A 255 15.74 -0.24 2.02
C VAL A 255 16.65 0.39 0.97
N PHE A 256 16.09 1.24 0.10
CA PHE A 256 16.82 1.92 -0.98
C PHE A 256 17.21 3.36 -0.65
N SER A 257 16.57 3.96 0.36
CA SER A 257 16.90 5.28 0.86
C SER A 257 18.23 5.29 1.63
N HIS A 258 19.02 6.35 1.38
CA HIS A 258 20.24 6.64 2.15
C HIS A 258 20.02 7.66 3.27
N ARG A 259 18.82 8.24 3.35
CA ARG A 259 18.49 9.33 4.26
C ARG A 259 17.53 8.92 5.37
N THR A 260 16.88 7.77 5.27
CA THR A 260 15.93 7.31 6.29
C THR A 260 16.63 7.06 7.62
N ARG A 261 16.09 7.67 8.68
CA ARG A 261 16.58 7.58 10.06
C ARG A 261 15.72 6.64 10.91
N LYS A 262 14.40 6.86 10.96
CA LYS A 262 13.41 6.07 11.72
C LYS A 262 12.23 5.69 10.84
N ILE A 263 11.55 4.61 11.17
CA ILE A 263 10.42 4.08 10.40
C ILE A 263 9.24 3.78 11.33
N PHE A 264 8.06 4.32 11.00
CA PHE A 264 6.79 4.00 11.64
C PHE A 264 5.83 3.40 10.59
N ALA A 265 5.61 2.08 10.65
CA ALA A 265 4.73 1.36 9.73
C ALA A 265 3.47 0.90 10.45
N SER A 266 2.31 1.36 10.01
CA SER A 266 1.02 1.11 10.65
C SER A 266 0.11 0.23 9.80
N GLY A 267 -0.61 -0.71 10.43
CA GLY A 267 -1.73 -1.46 9.88
C GLY A 267 -1.39 -2.52 8.83
N THR A 268 -0.15 -2.99 8.74
CA THR A 268 0.26 -3.82 7.59
C THR A 268 1.46 -4.73 7.81
N MET A 269 1.85 -5.10 9.00
CA MET A 269 3.01 -5.99 9.17
C MET A 269 2.61 -7.44 9.45
N GLY A 270 3.24 -8.38 8.74
CA GLY A 270 3.05 -9.83 8.86
C GLY A 270 3.70 -10.57 7.69
N SER A 271 3.25 -11.78 7.40
CA SER A 271 3.71 -12.58 6.25
C SER A 271 2.81 -12.37 5.02
N PHE A 272 3.38 -12.39 3.83
CA PHE A 272 2.60 -12.45 2.58
C PHE A 272 1.63 -13.63 2.53
N THR A 273 1.90 -14.70 3.28
CA THR A 273 1.03 -15.88 3.30
C THR A 273 -0.34 -15.63 3.93
N ALA A 274 -0.46 -14.60 4.75
CA ALA A 274 -1.71 -14.23 5.42
C ALA A 274 -2.88 -13.94 4.45
N ILE A 275 -2.61 -13.65 3.18
CA ILE A 275 -3.62 -13.29 2.19
C ILE A 275 -4.07 -14.44 1.28
N PHE A 276 -3.41 -15.61 1.33
CA PHE A 276 -3.66 -16.68 0.36
C PHE A 276 -5.07 -17.27 0.40
N GLU A 277 -5.70 -17.34 1.54
CA GLU A 277 -7.05 -17.86 1.69
C GLU A 277 -8.13 -16.78 1.72
N ARG A 278 -7.76 -15.53 1.40
CA ARG A 278 -8.69 -14.40 1.45
C ARG A 278 -9.45 -14.23 0.13
N CYS A 279 -10.71 -13.84 0.24
CA CYS A 279 -11.54 -13.54 -0.93
C CYS A 279 -11.12 -12.27 -1.66
N TYR A 280 -10.39 -11.41 -0.99
CA TYR A 280 -9.90 -10.12 -1.50
C TYR A 280 -8.45 -9.90 -1.09
N ASN A 281 -7.65 -9.46 -2.06
CA ASN A 281 -6.28 -8.98 -1.84
C ASN A 281 -6.09 -7.71 -2.68
N ALA A 282 -5.52 -6.68 -2.06
CA ALA A 282 -5.17 -5.47 -2.79
C ALA A 282 -3.91 -5.72 -3.65
N PRO A 283 -4.02 -5.67 -4.99
CA PRO A 283 -2.92 -6.06 -5.86
C PRO A 283 -1.69 -5.15 -5.74
N ALA A 284 -1.87 -3.91 -5.28
CA ALA A 284 -0.76 -2.97 -5.04
C ALA A 284 0.29 -3.49 -4.04
N HIS A 285 -0.12 -4.34 -3.08
CA HIS A 285 0.80 -4.96 -2.11
C HIS A 285 1.64 -6.09 -2.70
N CYS A 286 1.29 -6.60 -3.90
CA CYS A 286 1.93 -7.78 -4.45
C CYS A 286 3.28 -7.45 -5.11
N ILE A 287 4.29 -8.22 -4.73
CA ILE A 287 5.61 -8.21 -5.38
C ILE A 287 5.75 -9.55 -6.12
N PRO A 288 5.78 -9.55 -7.46
CA PRO A 288 5.85 -10.78 -8.24
C PRO A 288 7.07 -11.63 -7.89
N GLY A 289 6.84 -12.93 -7.58
CA GLY A 289 7.91 -13.88 -7.30
C GLY A 289 8.63 -13.70 -5.96
N ILE A 290 8.21 -12.78 -5.10
CA ILE A 290 8.92 -12.45 -3.85
C ILE A 290 9.08 -13.66 -2.92
N LEU A 291 8.06 -14.51 -2.80
CA LEU A 291 8.09 -15.67 -1.90
C LEU A 291 9.01 -16.81 -2.36
N GLU A 292 9.59 -16.75 -3.56
CA GLU A 292 10.72 -17.60 -3.91
C GLU A 292 12.01 -17.20 -3.18
N TRP A 293 12.08 -15.97 -2.69
CA TRP A 293 13.29 -15.37 -2.16
C TRP A 293 13.20 -14.98 -0.69
N MET A 294 12.16 -14.25 -0.30
CA MET A 294 12.04 -13.67 1.04
C MET A 294 10.58 -13.37 1.40
N ASP A 295 10.32 -13.12 2.68
CA ASP A 295 9.03 -12.64 3.18
C ASP A 295 9.14 -11.19 3.69
N ARG A 296 8.06 -10.65 4.21
CA ARG A 296 7.97 -9.28 4.73
C ARG A 296 8.91 -9.04 5.92
N SER A 297 9.13 -10.02 6.78
CA SER A 297 10.12 -9.97 7.86
C SER A 297 11.55 -9.77 7.34
N ASP A 298 11.93 -10.47 6.26
CA ASP A 298 13.23 -10.30 5.62
C ASP A 298 13.37 -8.89 5.02
N ILE A 299 12.33 -8.40 4.32
CA ILE A 299 12.33 -7.05 3.71
C ILE A 299 12.46 -5.98 4.81
N ALA A 300 11.68 -6.10 5.89
CA ALA A 300 11.77 -5.20 7.04
C ALA A 300 13.17 -5.26 7.68
N GLY A 301 13.75 -6.47 7.75
CA GLY A 301 15.10 -6.73 8.27
C GLY A 301 16.21 -6.02 7.51
N LEU A 302 16.01 -5.76 6.20
CA LEU A 302 16.98 -4.99 5.40
C LEU A 302 17.15 -3.54 5.89
N ASN A 303 16.25 -3.04 6.73
CA ASN A 303 16.34 -1.71 7.31
C ASN A 303 17.29 -1.62 8.51
N VAL A 304 17.76 -2.74 9.06
CA VAL A 304 18.71 -2.75 10.19
C VAL A 304 19.92 -1.84 9.91
N PRO A 305 20.43 -1.03 10.85
CA PRO A 305 20.04 -0.95 12.27
C PRO A 305 19.01 0.17 12.59
N ARG A 306 18.24 0.68 11.61
CA ARG A 306 17.31 1.79 11.83
C ARG A 306 16.19 1.41 12.79
N PRO A 307 15.78 2.29 13.72
CA PRO A 307 14.58 2.10 14.53
C PRO A 307 13.33 1.86 13.68
N VAL A 308 12.59 0.80 13.99
CA VAL A 308 11.34 0.43 13.33
C VAL A 308 10.23 0.22 14.36
N VAL A 309 9.17 0.98 14.25
CA VAL A 309 7.92 0.71 14.94
C VAL A 309 6.94 0.07 13.96
N LEU A 310 6.43 -1.10 14.34
CA LEU A 310 5.28 -1.75 13.74
C LEU A 310 4.06 -1.43 14.60
N HIS A 311 3.00 -0.89 14.01
CA HIS A 311 1.80 -0.48 14.73
C HIS A 311 0.54 -1.03 14.10
N TYR A 312 -0.46 -1.38 14.91
CA TYR A 312 -1.85 -1.56 14.48
C TYR A 312 -2.82 -1.42 15.66
N GLY A 313 -4.09 -1.20 15.37
CA GLY A 313 -5.14 -1.19 16.37
C GLY A 313 -5.55 -2.60 16.78
N GLU A 314 -5.86 -2.82 18.06
CA GLU A 314 -6.32 -4.11 18.59
C GLU A 314 -7.52 -4.69 17.82
N LEU A 315 -8.40 -3.80 17.31
CA LEU A 315 -9.61 -4.14 16.55
C LEU A 315 -9.40 -4.08 15.02
N ASP A 316 -8.15 -3.92 14.56
CA ASP A 316 -7.80 -3.94 13.14
C ASP A 316 -7.81 -5.37 12.61
N THR A 317 -8.99 -5.81 12.18
CA THR A 317 -9.26 -7.18 11.74
C THR A 317 -9.57 -7.23 10.25
N PRO A 318 -9.28 -8.35 9.57
CA PRO A 318 -9.55 -8.52 8.15
C PRO A 318 -11.04 -8.36 7.79
N SER A 319 -11.30 -7.67 6.69
CA SER A 319 -12.62 -7.56 6.09
C SER A 319 -12.51 -7.50 4.56
N PRO A 320 -13.59 -7.63 3.80
CA PRO A 320 -13.57 -7.47 2.35
C PRO A 320 -13.04 -6.11 1.88
N THR A 321 -13.11 -5.08 2.71
CA THR A 321 -12.65 -3.72 2.41
C THR A 321 -11.34 -3.37 3.13
N ASN A 322 -10.79 -4.27 3.96
CA ASN A 322 -9.55 -4.08 4.70
C ASN A 322 -8.66 -5.33 4.58
N ALA A 323 -8.12 -5.54 3.39
CA ALA A 323 -7.24 -6.67 3.12
C ALA A 323 -5.91 -6.56 3.88
N SER A 324 -5.40 -5.35 4.10
CA SER A 324 -4.14 -5.10 4.80
C SER A 324 -4.14 -5.65 6.22
N ALA A 325 -5.27 -5.62 6.92
CA ALA A 325 -5.42 -6.17 8.26
C ALA A 325 -5.18 -7.70 8.33
N SER A 326 -5.23 -8.40 7.19
CA SER A 326 -4.90 -9.84 7.14
C SER A 326 -3.46 -10.09 7.59
N TYR A 327 -2.55 -9.17 7.32
CA TYR A 327 -1.16 -9.29 7.74
C TYR A 327 -0.99 -9.28 9.26
N ASN A 328 -1.86 -8.58 10.00
CA ASN A 328 -1.82 -8.50 11.46
C ASN A 328 -1.99 -9.87 12.13
N GLU A 329 -2.66 -10.83 11.49
CA GLU A 329 -2.85 -12.19 12.00
C GLU A 329 -1.54 -12.98 12.12
N THR A 330 -0.53 -12.62 11.34
CA THR A 330 0.79 -13.28 11.32
C THR A 330 1.90 -12.40 11.88
N VAL A 331 1.56 -11.24 12.46
CA VAL A 331 2.54 -10.24 12.90
C VAL A 331 3.50 -10.76 13.95
N HIS A 332 3.04 -11.58 14.90
CA HIS A 332 3.91 -12.06 16.00
C HIS A 332 5.04 -12.95 15.47
N GLY A 333 4.74 -13.89 14.56
CA GLY A 333 5.78 -14.71 13.94
C GLY A 333 6.76 -13.88 13.12
N SER A 334 6.25 -12.95 12.31
CA SER A 334 7.10 -12.03 11.54
C SER A 334 7.93 -11.09 12.41
N LEU A 335 7.43 -10.70 13.59
CA LEU A 335 8.17 -9.90 14.56
C LEU A 335 9.33 -10.69 15.17
N GLU A 336 9.12 -11.95 15.51
CA GLU A 336 10.17 -12.83 16.04
C GLU A 336 11.30 -12.98 15.02
N GLU A 337 10.95 -13.30 13.77
CA GLU A 337 11.92 -13.36 12.66
C GLU A 337 12.68 -12.04 12.48
N LEU A 338 11.96 -10.90 12.49
CA LEU A 338 12.58 -9.58 12.36
C LEU A 338 13.54 -9.26 13.51
N LYS A 339 13.16 -9.57 14.74
CA LYS A 339 14.02 -9.37 15.92
C LYS A 339 15.28 -10.21 15.85
N GLU A 340 15.22 -11.45 15.36
CA GLU A 340 16.40 -12.28 15.16
C GLU A 340 17.36 -11.68 14.12
N ILE A 341 16.82 -11.12 13.03
CA ILE A 341 17.64 -10.38 12.06
C ILE A 341 18.33 -9.19 12.76
N TYR A 342 17.58 -8.34 13.45
CA TYR A 342 18.14 -7.16 14.12
C TYR A 342 19.15 -7.54 15.20
N LYS A 343 18.90 -8.61 15.95
CA LYS A 343 19.83 -9.17 16.94
C LYS A 343 21.17 -9.58 16.33
N ALA A 344 21.15 -10.18 15.13
CA ALA A 344 22.38 -10.56 14.42
C ALA A 344 23.26 -9.35 14.07
N PHE A 345 22.69 -8.15 14.04
CA PHE A 345 23.39 -6.88 13.85
C PHE A 345 23.59 -6.08 15.15
N GLY A 346 23.22 -6.64 16.31
CA GLY A 346 23.34 -5.95 17.59
C GLY A 346 22.35 -4.81 17.82
N ALA A 347 21.19 -4.84 17.15
CA ALA A 347 20.17 -3.78 17.13
C ALA A 347 18.76 -4.30 17.51
N GLU A 348 18.64 -5.36 18.31
CA GLU A 348 17.36 -6.00 18.66
C GLU A 348 16.37 -5.03 19.30
N ASP A 349 16.85 -4.08 20.11
CA ASP A 349 16.03 -3.10 20.82
C ASP A 349 15.44 -2.01 19.90
N GLU A 350 15.90 -1.93 18.66
CA GLU A 350 15.43 -0.95 17.66
C GLU A 350 14.12 -1.39 16.96
N VAL A 351 13.59 -2.57 17.27
CA VAL A 351 12.32 -3.08 16.73
C VAL A 351 11.26 -3.11 17.81
N GLN A 352 10.18 -2.39 17.61
CA GLN A 352 9.06 -2.34 18.54
C GLN A 352 7.75 -2.69 17.83
N LEU A 353 6.88 -3.43 18.54
CA LEU A 353 5.49 -3.63 18.16
C LEU A 353 4.59 -2.85 19.11
N ILE A 354 3.71 -2.01 18.57
CA ILE A 354 2.70 -1.27 19.32
C ILE A 354 1.32 -1.75 18.85
N VAL A 355 0.53 -2.30 19.77
CA VAL A 355 -0.88 -2.62 19.52
C VAL A 355 -1.72 -1.67 20.38
N THR A 356 -2.46 -0.76 19.75
CA THR A 356 -3.25 0.22 20.48
C THR A 356 -4.61 -0.33 20.85
N PRO A 357 -4.95 -0.42 22.17
CA PRO A 357 -6.22 -0.98 22.63
C PRO A 357 -7.42 -0.19 22.10
N GLY A 358 -8.46 -0.92 21.66
CA GLY A 358 -9.75 -0.36 21.20
C GLY A 358 -9.70 0.41 19.88
N LYS A 359 -8.56 0.46 19.20
CA LYS A 359 -8.42 1.10 17.88
C LYS A 359 -8.67 0.09 16.76
N HIS A 360 -9.22 0.60 15.65
CA HIS A 360 -9.40 -0.12 14.40
C HIS A 360 -8.23 0.11 13.44
N HIS A 361 -8.47 -0.01 12.14
CA HIS A 361 -7.49 0.30 11.09
C HIS A 361 -7.32 1.81 10.97
N GLU A 362 -6.50 2.40 11.84
CA GLU A 362 -6.35 3.85 11.95
C GLU A 362 -4.95 4.23 12.47
N MET A 363 -4.48 5.44 12.13
CA MET A 363 -3.22 5.97 12.65
C MET A 363 -3.38 6.39 14.11
N ASP A 364 -2.42 6.02 14.96
CA ASP A 364 -2.35 6.48 16.36
C ASP A 364 -1.40 7.68 16.45
N ILE A 365 -1.97 8.90 16.41
CA ILE A 365 -1.20 10.13 16.44
C ILE A 365 -0.33 10.28 17.70
N PRO A 366 -0.83 10.03 18.93
CA PRO A 366 0.01 10.05 20.12
C PRO A 366 1.24 9.16 20.07
N GLN A 367 1.10 7.92 19.59
CA GLN A 367 2.23 6.99 19.47
C GLN A 367 3.21 7.44 18.38
N LEU A 368 2.68 7.95 17.26
CA LEU A 368 3.48 8.48 16.16
C LEU A 368 4.35 9.67 16.61
N LEU A 369 3.75 10.68 17.22
CA LEU A 369 4.46 11.88 17.71
C LEU A 369 5.53 11.50 18.74
N LYS A 370 5.17 10.63 19.69
CA LYS A 370 6.12 10.14 20.71
C LYS A 370 7.34 9.42 20.10
N PHE A 371 7.16 8.69 19.01
CA PHE A 371 8.27 8.00 18.35
C PHE A 371 9.21 8.96 17.62
N PHE A 372 8.70 10.09 17.12
CA PHE A 372 9.51 11.07 16.39
C PHE A 372 10.10 12.18 17.29
N GLU A 373 9.74 12.23 18.57
CA GLU A 373 10.46 13.02 19.57
C GLU A 373 11.92 12.53 19.70
#